data_406c70b06d52a62395203135e6a794d0
#
_entry.id   406c70b06d52a62395203135e6a794d0
#
_cell.length_a   1.000
_cell.length_b   1.000
_cell.length_c   1.000
_cell.angle_alpha   90.00
_cell.angle_beta   90.00
_cell.angle_gamma   90.00
#
_symmetry.space_group_name_H-M   'P 1'
#
loop_
_entity.id
_entity.type
_entity.pdbx_description
1 polymer ?
#
loop_
_entity_poly.entity_id
_entity_poly.type
_entity_poly.pdbx_seq_one_letter_code
_entity_poly.pdbx_strand_id
1 'polypeptide(L)'
;MTFACDYPERPNIPDGSTASKEELLAAKDGVSTFLAGVDDYLTCIETAEKEAVAALESPDTEDLKRRDELISSKFDAANDEKALVGELFNQQVRAYNAARQAND
;
A
#
# COMPACT_ATOMS: atom_id res chain seq x y z
N MET A 1 16.06 4.41 -10.54
CA MET A 1 15.64 5.53 -9.68
C MET A 1 15.48 5.01 -8.25
N THR A 2 16.32 5.50 -7.35
CA THR A 2 16.33 5.06 -5.94
C THR A 2 16.02 6.24 -5.05
N PHE A 3 15.02 6.10 -4.19
CA PHE A 3 14.63 7.12 -3.23
C PHE A 3 14.80 6.58 -1.81
N ALA A 4 15.13 7.48 -0.87
CA ALA A 4 15.25 7.13 0.55
C ALA A 4 13.86 7.14 1.20
N CYS A 5 12.91 6.42 0.59
CA CYS A 5 11.52 6.33 1.05
C CYS A 5 11.21 4.88 1.40
N ASP A 6 10.72 4.67 2.61
CA ASP A 6 10.43 3.32 3.09
C ASP A 6 9.04 2.88 2.64
N TYR A 7 8.98 1.70 2.00
CA TYR A 7 7.71 1.06 1.68
C TYR A 7 7.28 0.24 2.90
N PRO A 8 6.02 0.35 3.35
CA PRO A 8 5.58 -0.38 4.54
C PRO A 8 5.51 -1.88 4.30
N GLU A 9 5.68 -2.65 5.38
CA GLU A 9 5.51 -4.09 5.33
C GLU A 9 4.02 -4.42 5.21
N ARG A 10 3.73 -5.46 4.43
CA ARG A 10 2.36 -5.96 4.29
C ARG A 10 1.88 -6.49 5.64
N PRO A 11 0.63 -6.15 6.07
CA PRO A 11 0.12 -6.61 7.35
C PRO A 11 -0.14 -8.12 7.34
N ASN A 12 -0.08 -8.74 8.52
CA ASN A 12 -0.45 -10.13 8.67
C ASN A 12 -1.97 -10.22 8.81
N ILE A 13 -2.62 -10.90 7.85
CA ILE A 13 -4.07 -11.07 7.85
C ILE A 13 -4.37 -12.53 8.18
N PRO A 14 -5.03 -12.80 9.32
CA PRO A 14 -5.29 -14.19 9.73
C PRO A 14 -6.41 -14.82 8.90
N ASP A 15 -6.50 -16.16 8.99
CA ASP A 15 -7.63 -16.89 8.43
C ASP A 15 -8.88 -16.55 9.26
N GLY A 16 -9.83 -15.85 8.66
CA GLY A 16 -11.05 -15.39 9.36
C GLY A 16 -11.89 -16.52 9.91
N SER A 17 -11.88 -17.70 9.24
CA SER A 17 -12.70 -18.83 9.67
C SER A 17 -12.26 -19.39 11.04
N THR A 18 -11.01 -19.15 11.45
CA THR A 18 -10.46 -19.64 12.72
C THR A 18 -10.00 -18.53 13.65
N ALA A 19 -10.00 -17.28 13.18
CA ALA A 19 -9.51 -16.14 13.95
C ALA A 19 -10.49 -15.75 15.05
N SER A 20 -9.94 -15.21 16.15
CA SER A 20 -10.73 -14.57 17.18
C SER A 20 -11.10 -13.14 16.74
N LYS A 21 -12.07 -12.54 17.42
CA LYS A 21 -12.45 -11.15 17.20
C LYS A 21 -11.23 -10.22 17.41
N GLU A 22 -10.47 -10.48 18.47
CA GLU A 22 -9.26 -9.69 18.81
C GLU A 22 -8.22 -9.77 17.69
N GLU A 23 -8.03 -10.94 17.10
CA GLU A 23 -7.11 -11.12 16.00
C GLU A 23 -7.53 -10.34 14.77
N LEU A 24 -8.84 -10.32 14.46
CA LEU A 24 -9.36 -9.53 13.35
C LEU A 24 -9.26 -8.03 13.60
N LEU A 25 -9.50 -7.57 14.83
CA LEU A 25 -9.35 -6.16 15.17
C LEU A 25 -7.89 -5.73 15.05
N ALA A 26 -6.95 -6.57 15.47
CA ALA A 26 -5.52 -6.30 15.30
C ALA A 26 -5.15 -6.25 13.81
N ALA A 27 -5.71 -7.16 13.00
CA ALA A 27 -5.49 -7.16 11.56
C ALA A 27 -6.04 -5.88 10.90
N LYS A 28 -7.20 -5.41 11.35
CA LYS A 28 -7.79 -4.15 10.86
C LYS A 28 -6.85 -2.98 11.11
N ASP A 29 -6.28 -2.91 12.32
CA ASP A 29 -5.31 -1.86 12.66
C ASP A 29 -4.05 -1.98 11.80
N GLY A 30 -3.58 -3.20 11.55
CA GLY A 30 -2.44 -3.45 10.68
C GLY A 30 -2.70 -3.00 9.25
N VAL A 31 -3.90 -3.27 8.72
CA VAL A 31 -4.29 -2.83 7.38
C VAL A 31 -4.32 -1.29 7.32
N SER A 32 -4.92 -0.64 8.32
CA SER A 32 -4.98 0.83 8.37
C SER A 32 -3.58 1.44 8.40
N THR A 33 -2.67 0.87 9.19
CA THR A 33 -1.28 1.31 9.28
C THR A 33 -0.58 1.12 7.93
N PHE A 34 -0.81 -0.01 7.26
CA PHE A 34 -0.24 -0.27 5.94
C PHE A 34 -0.72 0.74 4.91
N LEU A 35 -2.03 1.00 4.86
CA LEU A 35 -2.59 1.96 3.89
C LEU A 35 -2.03 3.36 4.10
N ALA A 36 -1.94 3.79 5.36
CA ALA A 36 -1.34 5.09 5.69
C ALA A 36 0.14 5.13 5.32
N GLY A 37 0.86 4.03 5.57
CA GLY A 37 2.28 3.91 5.21
C GLY A 37 2.51 3.98 3.72
N VAL A 38 1.62 3.39 2.90
CA VAL A 38 1.71 3.48 1.44
C VAL A 38 1.50 4.93 0.99
N ASP A 39 0.53 5.64 1.58
CA ASP A 39 0.29 7.04 1.24
C ASP A 39 1.49 7.91 1.60
N ASP A 40 2.12 7.67 2.75
CA ASP A 40 3.35 8.37 3.15
C ASP A 40 4.50 8.08 2.18
N TYR A 41 4.63 6.81 1.75
CA TYR A 41 5.62 6.41 0.76
C TYR A 41 5.41 7.17 -0.56
N LEU A 42 4.15 7.25 -1.04
CA LEU A 42 3.83 7.94 -2.29
C LEU A 42 4.14 9.44 -2.20
N THR A 43 3.81 10.07 -1.08
CA THR A 43 4.15 11.48 -0.84
C THR A 43 5.67 11.66 -0.82
N CYS A 44 6.38 10.75 -0.19
CA CYS A 44 7.85 10.79 -0.10
C CYS A 44 8.48 10.72 -1.49
N ILE A 45 8.09 9.76 -2.32
CA ILE A 45 8.68 9.61 -3.67
C ILE A 45 8.31 10.78 -4.58
N GLU A 46 7.10 11.33 -4.43
CA GLU A 46 6.70 12.49 -5.21
C GLU A 46 7.55 13.71 -4.87
N THR A 47 7.75 13.96 -3.57
CA THR A 47 8.59 15.07 -3.11
C THR A 47 10.03 14.89 -3.54
N ALA A 48 10.59 13.68 -3.37
CA ALA A 48 11.96 13.38 -3.77
C ALA A 48 12.16 13.56 -5.28
N GLU A 49 11.17 13.15 -6.09
CA GLU A 49 11.24 13.31 -7.54
C GLU A 49 11.22 14.78 -7.95
N LYS A 50 10.33 15.58 -7.33
CA LYS A 50 10.26 17.02 -7.61
C LYS A 50 11.59 17.70 -7.30
N GLU A 51 12.21 17.35 -6.17
CA GLU A 51 13.53 17.89 -5.78
C GLU A 51 14.61 17.46 -6.74
N ALA A 52 14.61 16.20 -7.16
CA ALA A 52 15.60 15.66 -8.08
C ALA A 52 15.50 16.35 -9.45
N VAL A 53 14.29 16.55 -9.97
CA VAL A 53 14.06 17.22 -11.24
C VAL A 53 14.51 18.69 -11.16
N ALA A 54 14.19 19.36 -10.06
CA ALA A 54 14.55 20.77 -9.85
C ALA A 54 16.08 20.96 -9.81
N ALA A 55 16.82 19.93 -9.41
CA ALA A 55 18.29 19.97 -9.34
C ALA A 55 18.97 19.74 -10.68
N LEU A 56 18.25 19.33 -11.72
CA LEU A 56 18.81 19.10 -13.05
C LEU A 56 19.09 20.44 -13.74
N GLU A 57 20.30 20.59 -14.29
CA GLU A 57 20.71 21.85 -14.93
C GLU A 57 20.09 22.04 -16.30
N SER A 58 20.03 20.97 -17.10
CA SER A 58 19.48 21.03 -18.45
C SER A 58 18.69 19.74 -18.73
N PRO A 59 17.50 19.60 -18.15
CA PRO A 59 16.74 18.36 -18.30
C PRO A 59 16.30 18.18 -19.76
N ASP A 60 16.53 16.97 -20.28
CA ASP A 60 16.09 16.55 -21.59
C ASP A 60 14.60 16.14 -21.49
N THR A 61 13.81 16.54 -22.47
CA THR A 61 12.38 16.22 -22.54
C THR A 61 12.15 14.70 -22.47
N GLU A 62 12.99 13.91 -23.15
CA GLU A 62 12.90 12.46 -23.13
C GLU A 62 13.18 11.89 -21.74
N ASP A 63 14.16 12.44 -21.04
CA ASP A 63 14.49 12.03 -19.68
C ASP A 63 13.36 12.36 -18.70
N LEU A 64 12.76 13.55 -18.81
CA LEU A 64 11.64 13.95 -18.00
C LEU A 64 10.43 13.03 -18.21
N LYS A 65 10.19 12.66 -19.46
CA LYS A 65 9.11 11.74 -19.80
C LYS A 65 9.31 10.37 -19.17
N ARG A 66 10.54 9.83 -19.26
CA ARG A 66 10.88 8.53 -18.64
C ARG A 66 10.71 8.58 -17.13
N ARG A 67 11.14 9.68 -16.51
CA ARG A 67 11.02 9.86 -15.06
C ARG A 67 9.54 9.88 -14.65
N ASP A 68 8.72 10.59 -15.41
CA ASP A 68 7.27 10.67 -15.15
C ASP A 68 6.61 9.30 -15.28
N GLU A 69 6.96 8.53 -16.31
CA GLU A 69 6.44 7.18 -16.51
C GLU A 69 6.83 6.24 -15.37
N LEU A 70 8.07 6.35 -14.85
CA LEU A 70 8.52 5.52 -13.73
C LEU A 70 7.77 5.86 -12.44
N ILE A 71 7.56 7.15 -12.16
CA ILE A 71 6.80 7.58 -10.98
C ILE A 71 5.35 7.12 -11.09
N SER A 72 4.73 7.28 -12.27
CA SER A 72 3.35 6.83 -12.50
C SER A 72 3.21 5.33 -12.28
N SER A 73 4.18 4.54 -12.74
CA SER A 73 4.19 3.10 -12.53
C SER A 73 4.25 2.74 -11.04
N LYS A 74 5.07 3.47 -10.27
CA LYS A 74 5.18 3.25 -8.83
C LYS A 74 3.87 3.59 -8.11
N PHE A 75 3.21 4.68 -8.51
CA PHE A 75 1.89 5.06 -7.97
C PHE A 75 0.84 4.00 -8.28
N ASP A 76 0.79 3.54 -9.53
CA ASP A 76 -0.18 2.53 -9.95
C ASP A 76 0.02 1.23 -9.17
N ALA A 77 1.27 0.76 -9.06
CA ALA A 77 1.58 -0.46 -8.33
C ALA A 77 1.22 -0.35 -6.85
N ALA A 78 1.50 0.80 -6.22
CA ALA A 78 1.20 1.01 -4.81
C ALA A 78 -0.31 1.08 -4.57
N ASN A 79 -1.05 1.74 -5.45
CA ASN A 79 -2.51 1.80 -5.35
C ASN A 79 -3.16 0.44 -5.56
N ASP A 80 -2.64 -0.36 -6.49
CA ASP A 80 -3.09 -1.73 -6.70
C ASP A 80 -2.85 -2.59 -5.45
N GLU A 81 -1.70 -2.42 -4.81
CA GLU A 81 -1.35 -3.14 -3.58
C GLU A 81 -2.28 -2.75 -2.43
N LYS A 82 -2.62 -1.47 -2.29
CA LYS A 82 -3.59 -1.00 -1.29
C LYS A 82 -4.94 -1.68 -1.50
N ALA A 83 -5.42 -1.71 -2.74
CA ALA A 83 -6.69 -2.32 -3.07
C ALA A 83 -6.67 -3.82 -2.79
N LEU A 84 -5.57 -4.50 -3.13
CA LEU A 84 -5.41 -5.93 -2.89
C LEU A 84 -5.44 -6.26 -1.39
N VAL A 85 -4.67 -5.53 -0.59
CA VAL A 85 -4.61 -5.78 0.86
C VAL A 85 -5.98 -5.53 1.49
N GLY A 86 -6.68 -4.47 1.08
CA GLY A 86 -8.03 -4.20 1.55
C GLY A 86 -8.99 -5.34 1.22
N GLU A 87 -8.93 -5.87 0.00
CA GLU A 87 -9.79 -6.97 -0.42
C GLU A 87 -9.45 -8.26 0.32
N LEU A 88 -8.17 -8.57 0.52
CA LEU A 88 -7.76 -9.74 1.28
C LEU A 88 -8.30 -9.68 2.72
N PHE A 89 -8.25 -8.51 3.33
CA PHE A 89 -8.82 -8.33 4.66
C PHE A 89 -10.34 -8.52 4.65
N ASN A 90 -11.04 -7.93 3.68
CA ASN A 90 -12.50 -8.06 3.58
C ASN A 90 -12.93 -9.51 3.38
N GLN A 91 -12.16 -10.29 2.61
CA GLN A 91 -12.40 -11.73 2.45
C GLN A 91 -12.36 -12.45 3.80
N GLN A 92 -11.41 -12.10 4.67
CA GLN A 92 -11.29 -12.75 5.96
C GLN A 92 -12.37 -12.29 6.95
N VAL A 93 -12.83 -11.06 6.85
CA VAL A 93 -13.99 -10.59 7.62
C VAL A 93 -15.24 -11.40 7.23
N ARG A 94 -15.45 -11.62 5.92
CA ARG A 94 -16.57 -12.43 5.44
C ARG A 94 -16.46 -13.87 5.94
N ALA A 95 -15.27 -14.44 5.92
CA ALA A 95 -15.02 -15.79 6.41
C ALA A 95 -15.30 -15.90 7.92
N TYR A 96 -14.89 -14.89 8.67
CA TYR A 96 -15.17 -14.82 10.12
C TYR A 96 -16.66 -14.79 10.38
N ASN A 97 -17.40 -13.94 9.66
CA ASN A 97 -18.85 -13.82 9.85
C ASN A 97 -19.56 -15.12 9.48
N ALA A 98 -19.14 -15.77 8.39
CA ALA A 98 -19.73 -17.04 7.96
C ALA A 98 -19.48 -18.15 8.99
N ALA A 99 -18.29 -18.23 9.57
CA ALA A 99 -17.95 -19.21 10.58
C ALA A 99 -18.78 -19.02 11.86
N ARG A 100 -19.00 -17.78 12.27
CA ARG A 100 -19.80 -17.46 13.44
C ARG A 100 -21.27 -17.83 13.22
N GLN A 101 -21.81 -17.54 12.04
CA GLN A 101 -23.18 -17.91 11.70
C GLN A 101 -23.38 -19.42 11.69
N ALA A 102 -22.38 -20.17 11.23
CA ALA A 102 -22.44 -21.63 11.19
C ALA A 102 -22.43 -22.25 12.59
N ASN A 103 -21.89 -21.55 13.60
CA ASN A 103 -21.79 -22.04 14.98
C ASN A 103 -22.94 -21.59 15.87
N ASP A 104 -23.83 -20.75 15.34
CA ASP A 104 -25.02 -20.31 16.07
C ASP A 104 -26.19 -21.35 15.89
#